data_952cf3bd79952767b23ec4bca251b382
#
_entry.id   952cf3bd79952767b23ec4bca251b382
#
_cell.length_a   1.000
_cell.length_b   1.000
_cell.length_c   1.000
_cell.angle_alpha   90.00
_cell.angle_beta   90.00
_cell.angle_gamma   90.00
#
_symmetry.space_group_name_H-M   'P 1'
#
loop_
_entity.id
_entity.type
_entity.pdbx_description
1 polymer ?
#
loop_
_entity_poly.entity_id
_entity_poly.type
_entity_poly.pdbx_seq_one_letter_code
_entity_poly.pdbx_strand_id
1 'polypeptide(L)'
;IPLLCGMDAIVAEVRRAESKGHCGIVMFALPSLMVASLPHIGEPYWYPLWEVCQELAMPIHFHASAGLARKLTFPEWSGYTPYQQHAAFTVPTSSWPAQIVPNLIFSQIAYKFLKSKWVFAETGIGSVSCVQAACDHEWQRRQLWRHGLERRPSELIREQVYVNFWYEQAGIELRHTVGVDNIMWESDYPHIASTYPDSWQFVERS
;
A
#
# COMPACT_ATOMS: atom_id res chain seq x y z
N ILE A 1 -9.56 7.91 -7.58
CA ILE A 1 -11.05 7.91 -7.41
C ILE A 1 -11.49 9.06 -6.51
N PRO A 2 -12.71 9.62 -6.69
CA PRO A 2 -13.19 10.81 -5.98
C PRO A 2 -13.80 10.45 -4.61
N LEU A 3 -12.97 10.20 -3.60
CA LEU A 3 -13.38 9.70 -2.28
C LEU A 3 -14.43 10.56 -1.53
N LEU A 4 -14.60 11.83 -1.92
CA LEU A 4 -15.53 12.77 -1.25
C LEU A 4 -16.91 12.87 -1.91
N CYS A 5 -17.13 12.15 -3.02
CA CYS A 5 -18.39 12.25 -3.79
C CYS A 5 -19.48 11.25 -3.39
N GLY A 6 -19.28 10.51 -2.31
CA GLY A 6 -20.18 9.44 -1.87
C GLY A 6 -19.95 8.10 -2.60
N MET A 7 -20.38 7.02 -1.98
CA MET A 7 -20.05 5.66 -2.43
C MET A 7 -20.61 5.32 -3.82
N ASP A 8 -21.83 5.72 -4.13
CA ASP A 8 -22.44 5.46 -5.45
C ASP A 8 -21.63 6.09 -6.59
N ALA A 9 -21.14 7.32 -6.39
CA ALA A 9 -20.29 8.00 -7.36
C ALA A 9 -18.92 7.33 -7.48
N ILE A 10 -18.36 6.83 -6.38
CA ILE A 10 -17.09 6.08 -6.37
C ILE A 10 -17.24 4.80 -7.21
N VAL A 11 -18.26 4.00 -6.95
CA VAL A 11 -18.56 2.76 -7.66
C VAL A 11 -18.80 3.02 -9.16
N ALA A 12 -19.58 4.05 -9.48
CA ALA A 12 -19.83 4.45 -10.86
C ALA A 12 -18.52 4.84 -11.59
N GLU A 13 -17.63 5.56 -10.91
CA GLU A 13 -16.34 5.96 -11.48
C GLU A 13 -15.41 4.77 -11.70
N VAL A 14 -15.38 3.77 -10.81
CA VAL A 14 -14.60 2.54 -11.02
C VAL A 14 -15.07 1.81 -12.28
N ARG A 15 -16.38 1.63 -12.44
CA ARG A 15 -16.96 1.00 -13.63
C ARG A 15 -16.68 1.79 -14.91
N ARG A 16 -16.79 3.14 -14.82
CA ARG A 16 -16.46 4.03 -15.95
C ARG A 16 -14.97 3.93 -16.33
N ALA A 17 -14.08 3.89 -15.35
CA ALA A 17 -12.65 3.77 -15.59
C ALA A 17 -12.32 2.43 -16.28
N GLU A 18 -12.85 1.32 -15.77
CA GLU A 18 -12.67 -0.01 -16.36
C GLU A 18 -13.19 -0.05 -17.82
N SER A 19 -14.40 0.47 -18.08
CA SER A 19 -14.96 0.51 -19.45
C SER A 19 -14.14 1.34 -20.43
N LYS A 20 -13.23 2.18 -19.96
CA LYS A 20 -12.24 2.94 -20.75
C LYS A 20 -10.86 2.28 -20.82
N GLY A 21 -10.72 1.07 -20.30
CA GLY A 21 -9.48 0.31 -20.34
C GLY A 21 -8.48 0.63 -19.23
N HIS A 22 -8.88 1.33 -18.16
CA HIS A 22 -8.03 1.45 -16.97
C HIS A 22 -7.92 0.10 -16.25
N CYS A 23 -6.71 -0.23 -15.79
CA CYS A 23 -6.40 -1.53 -15.20
C CYS A 23 -6.28 -1.49 -13.66
N GLY A 24 -6.72 -0.43 -13.01
CA GLY A 24 -6.65 -0.28 -11.55
C GLY A 24 -7.16 1.08 -11.09
N ILE A 25 -7.27 1.25 -9.79
CA ILE A 25 -7.63 2.51 -9.15
C ILE A 25 -6.53 2.98 -8.20
N VAL A 26 -6.44 4.30 -7.99
CA VAL A 26 -5.58 4.90 -6.97
C VAL A 26 -6.44 5.55 -5.90
N MET A 27 -6.13 5.31 -4.63
CA MET A 27 -6.78 5.94 -3.49
C MET A 27 -5.83 6.17 -2.32
N PHE A 28 -6.25 6.97 -1.35
CA PHE A 28 -5.53 7.10 -0.09
C PHE A 28 -5.64 5.81 0.74
N ALA A 29 -4.53 5.34 1.24
CA ALA A 29 -4.47 4.10 2.02
C ALA A 29 -5.22 4.16 3.35
N LEU A 30 -5.20 5.32 4.00
CA LEU A 30 -5.89 5.56 5.26
C LEU A 30 -6.77 6.81 5.14
N PRO A 31 -7.94 6.71 4.47
CA PRO A 31 -8.80 7.87 4.17
C PRO A 31 -9.16 8.70 5.38
N SER A 32 -9.46 8.07 6.53
CA SER A 32 -9.84 8.75 7.77
C SER A 32 -8.73 9.62 8.38
N LEU A 33 -7.48 9.34 8.09
CA LEU A 33 -6.35 10.19 8.51
C LEU A 33 -6.19 11.42 7.62
N MET A 34 -6.59 11.31 6.37
CA MET A 34 -6.51 12.40 5.40
C MET A 34 -7.69 13.34 5.51
N VAL A 35 -8.88 12.79 5.67
CA VAL A 35 -10.15 13.50 5.74
C VAL A 35 -10.95 12.99 6.91
N ALA A 36 -11.13 13.82 7.94
CA ALA A 36 -11.76 13.42 9.21
C ALA A 36 -13.22 12.94 9.07
N SER A 37 -13.91 13.32 7.99
CA SER A 37 -15.28 12.86 7.71
C SER A 37 -15.36 11.48 7.04
N LEU A 38 -14.23 10.92 6.59
CA LEU A 38 -14.20 9.59 5.99
C LEU A 38 -13.97 8.53 7.07
N PRO A 39 -14.67 7.39 7.00
CA PRO A 39 -14.50 6.32 7.96
C PRO A 39 -13.17 5.58 7.76
N HIS A 40 -12.78 4.81 8.77
CA HIS A 40 -11.63 3.92 8.68
C HIS A 40 -11.79 2.94 7.51
N ILE A 41 -10.67 2.56 6.88
CA ILE A 41 -10.66 1.67 5.70
C ILE A 41 -11.36 0.32 5.96
N GLY A 42 -11.41 -0.13 7.21
CA GLY A 42 -12.08 -1.36 7.65
C GLY A 42 -13.60 -1.27 7.76
N GLU A 43 -14.16 -0.07 7.70
CA GLU A 43 -15.59 0.12 7.91
C GLU A 43 -16.43 -0.41 6.74
N PRO A 44 -17.66 -0.91 7.03
CA PRO A 44 -18.59 -1.40 6.00
C PRO A 44 -18.93 -0.36 4.91
N TYR A 45 -18.75 0.91 5.20
CA TYR A 45 -18.89 1.99 4.22
C TYR A 45 -18.11 1.72 2.93
N TRP A 46 -16.92 1.12 3.02
CA TRP A 46 -16.04 0.86 1.88
C TRP A 46 -16.34 -0.46 1.14
N TYR A 47 -17.20 -1.32 1.67
CA TYR A 47 -17.45 -2.63 1.07
C TYR A 47 -17.90 -2.59 -0.39
N PRO A 48 -18.79 -1.67 -0.82
CA PRO A 48 -19.16 -1.61 -2.24
C PRO A 48 -18.00 -1.27 -3.17
N LEU A 49 -17.01 -0.49 -2.68
CA LEU A 49 -15.78 -0.24 -3.43
C LEU A 49 -14.93 -1.51 -3.56
N TRP A 50 -14.76 -2.25 -2.48
CA TRP A 50 -14.00 -3.51 -2.52
C TRP A 50 -14.68 -4.56 -3.39
N GLU A 51 -16.00 -4.63 -3.34
CA GLU A 51 -16.82 -5.52 -4.15
C GLU A 51 -16.66 -5.23 -5.66
N VAL A 52 -16.82 -3.98 -6.08
CA VAL A 52 -16.69 -3.61 -7.49
C VAL A 52 -15.25 -3.79 -8.01
N CYS A 53 -14.26 -3.47 -7.21
CA CYS A 53 -12.85 -3.71 -7.58
C CYS A 53 -12.56 -5.20 -7.74
N GLN A 54 -13.08 -6.05 -6.86
CA GLN A 54 -12.93 -7.50 -6.93
C GLN A 54 -13.71 -8.10 -8.13
N GLU A 55 -14.92 -7.62 -8.39
CA GLU A 55 -15.76 -8.03 -9.54
C GLU A 55 -15.07 -7.77 -10.87
N LEU A 56 -14.48 -6.58 -11.01
CA LEU A 56 -13.84 -6.12 -12.24
C LEU A 56 -12.34 -6.45 -12.32
N ALA A 57 -11.81 -7.19 -11.34
CA ALA A 57 -10.38 -7.49 -11.22
C ALA A 57 -9.49 -6.23 -11.27
N MET A 58 -9.95 -5.13 -10.68
CA MET A 58 -9.26 -3.84 -10.60
C MET A 58 -8.39 -3.78 -9.34
N PRO A 59 -7.05 -3.86 -9.45
CA PRO A 59 -6.15 -3.64 -8.31
C PRO A 59 -6.34 -2.26 -7.69
N ILE A 60 -6.15 -2.20 -6.38
CA ILE A 60 -6.27 -0.97 -5.60
C ILE A 60 -4.86 -0.49 -5.26
N HIS A 61 -4.46 0.63 -5.83
CA HIS A 61 -3.14 1.20 -5.63
C HIS A 61 -3.18 2.22 -4.50
N PHE A 62 -2.31 2.01 -3.54
CA PHE A 62 -1.98 2.95 -2.48
C PHE A 62 -0.67 3.64 -2.83
N HIS A 63 -0.77 4.89 -3.26
CA HIS A 63 0.40 5.69 -3.58
C HIS A 63 0.95 6.34 -2.30
N ALA A 64 2.28 6.38 -2.17
CA ALA A 64 2.93 7.13 -1.11
C ALA A 64 2.47 8.59 -1.17
N SER A 65 1.59 9.00 -0.26
CA SER A 65 1.05 10.36 -0.31
C SER A 65 1.70 11.25 0.73
N ALA A 66 2.25 12.35 0.25
CA ALA A 66 2.90 13.38 1.04
C ALA A 66 2.07 13.87 2.23
N GLY A 67 0.75 13.88 2.11
CA GLY A 67 -0.14 14.34 3.18
C GLY A 67 -0.13 13.44 4.42
N LEU A 68 -0.07 12.13 4.26
CA LEU A 68 -0.02 11.19 5.37
C LEU A 68 1.38 11.17 6.00
N ALA A 69 2.43 11.13 5.20
CA ALA A 69 3.79 11.22 5.68
C ALA A 69 3.99 12.46 6.55
N ARG A 70 3.46 13.61 6.13
CA ARG A 70 3.55 14.85 6.90
C ARG A 70 2.83 14.80 8.26
N LYS A 71 1.77 14.02 8.40
CA LYS A 71 1.07 13.83 9.68
C LYS A 71 1.73 12.79 10.59
N LEU A 72 2.45 11.84 10.01
CA LEU A 72 3.06 10.72 10.73
C LEU A 72 4.54 10.95 11.04
N THR A 73 5.17 11.90 10.39
CA THR A 73 6.59 12.19 10.54
C THR A 73 6.82 13.54 11.21
N PHE A 74 7.70 13.57 12.13
CA PHE A 74 8.49 14.58 12.82
C PHE A 74 8.02 16.04 12.78
N PRO A 75 8.09 16.74 13.93
CA PRO A 75 8.00 18.18 13.93
C PRO A 75 9.07 18.79 13.01
N GLU A 76 8.63 19.77 12.22
CA GLU A 76 9.54 20.51 11.33
C GLU A 76 10.65 21.15 12.19
N TRP A 77 11.89 20.84 11.87
CA TRP A 77 13.03 21.49 12.48
C TRP A 77 13.50 22.65 11.59
N SER A 78 13.50 23.85 12.14
CA SER A 78 13.88 25.07 11.39
C SER A 78 15.33 25.11 10.94
N GLY A 79 16.19 24.23 11.46
CA GLY A 79 17.59 24.10 11.04
C GLY A 79 17.83 23.30 9.75
N TYR A 80 16.81 22.65 9.21
CA TYR A 80 16.96 21.95 7.94
C TYR A 80 17.07 22.90 6.75
N THR A 81 17.99 22.59 5.84
CA THR A 81 17.88 23.10 4.46
C THR A 81 16.68 22.44 3.77
N PRO A 82 16.12 23.02 2.69
CA PRO A 82 15.02 22.39 1.95
C PRO A 82 15.33 20.99 1.46
N TYR A 83 16.57 20.70 1.08
CA TYR A 83 16.99 19.36 0.63
C TYR A 83 17.02 18.35 1.78
N GLN A 84 17.52 18.74 2.95
CA GLN A 84 17.51 17.89 4.14
C GLN A 84 16.10 17.61 4.62
N GLN A 85 15.24 18.63 4.62
CA GLN A 85 13.84 18.48 4.97
C GLN A 85 13.14 17.50 4.03
N HIS A 86 13.37 17.62 2.72
CA HIS A 86 12.81 16.71 1.73
C HIS A 86 13.31 15.27 1.94
N ALA A 87 14.60 15.08 2.13
CA ALA A 87 15.18 13.76 2.38
C ALA A 87 14.62 13.11 3.66
N ALA A 88 14.58 13.85 4.76
CA ALA A 88 14.02 13.37 6.02
C ALA A 88 12.53 13.02 5.93
N PHE A 89 11.80 13.69 5.04
CA PHE A 89 10.40 13.43 4.76
C PHE A 89 10.19 12.20 3.87
N THR A 90 11.07 11.97 2.90
CA THR A 90 10.91 10.90 1.91
C THR A 90 11.29 9.52 2.46
N VAL A 91 12.37 9.42 3.25
CA VAL A 91 12.86 8.14 3.78
C VAL A 91 11.78 7.32 4.50
N PRO A 92 10.93 7.87 5.38
CA PRO A 92 9.88 7.11 6.05
C PRO A 92 8.81 6.50 5.13
N THR A 93 8.71 6.92 3.86
CA THR A 93 7.74 6.35 2.91
C THR A 93 8.01 4.86 2.67
N SER A 94 9.26 4.42 2.77
CA SER A 94 9.64 3.01 2.69
C SER A 94 9.04 2.12 3.78
N SER A 95 8.48 2.70 4.84
CA SER A 95 7.82 1.98 5.93
C SER A 95 6.27 1.96 5.81
N TRP A 96 5.71 2.50 4.76
CA TRP A 96 4.25 2.58 4.58
C TRP A 96 3.52 1.25 4.59
N PRO A 97 4.02 0.18 3.98
CA PRO A 97 3.39 -1.13 4.12
C PRO A 97 3.20 -1.54 5.58
N ALA A 98 4.14 -1.17 6.46
CA ALA A 98 4.05 -1.46 7.90
C ALA A 98 2.87 -0.78 8.60
N GLN A 99 2.39 0.33 8.07
CA GLN A 99 1.28 1.07 8.66
C GLN A 99 -0.08 0.65 8.07
N ILE A 100 -0.10 0.24 6.80
CA ILE A 100 -1.33 0.00 6.05
C ILE A 100 -1.72 -1.47 6.06
N VAL A 101 -0.78 -2.38 5.80
CA VAL A 101 -1.05 -3.82 5.73
C VAL A 101 -1.71 -4.36 7.01
N PRO A 102 -1.28 -4.02 8.23
CA PRO A 102 -1.98 -4.45 9.44
C PRO A 102 -3.44 -3.99 9.49
N ASN A 103 -3.76 -2.81 8.95
CA ASN A 103 -5.14 -2.34 8.88
C ASN A 103 -5.99 -3.18 7.91
N LEU A 104 -5.43 -3.61 6.77
CA LEU A 104 -6.13 -4.49 5.83
C LEU A 104 -6.38 -5.88 6.43
N ILE A 105 -5.39 -6.42 7.13
CA ILE A 105 -5.45 -7.75 7.74
C ILE A 105 -6.37 -7.77 8.95
N PHE A 106 -6.09 -6.94 9.96
CA PHE A 106 -6.78 -7.03 11.25
C PHE A 106 -8.17 -6.39 11.26
N SER A 107 -8.52 -5.55 10.26
CA SER A 107 -9.89 -5.12 10.01
C SER A 107 -10.74 -6.16 9.25
N GLN A 108 -10.17 -7.32 8.94
CA GLN A 108 -10.80 -8.43 8.21
C GLN A 108 -11.11 -8.14 6.72
N ILE A 109 -10.72 -7.00 6.15
CA ILE A 109 -10.96 -6.72 4.72
C ILE A 109 -10.28 -7.78 3.85
N ALA A 110 -9.03 -8.12 4.15
CA ALA A 110 -8.28 -9.12 3.39
C ALA A 110 -8.91 -10.52 3.46
N TYR A 111 -9.58 -10.85 4.57
CA TYR A 111 -10.32 -12.12 4.72
C TYR A 111 -11.65 -12.11 3.98
N LYS A 112 -12.31 -10.96 3.92
CA LYS A 112 -13.63 -10.83 3.32
C LYS A 112 -13.57 -10.69 1.80
N PHE A 113 -12.55 -10.02 1.29
CA PHE A 113 -12.38 -9.70 -0.14
C PHE A 113 -11.16 -10.43 -0.70
N LEU A 114 -11.21 -11.77 -0.73
CA LEU A 114 -10.09 -12.65 -1.04
C LEU A 114 -9.47 -12.48 -2.44
N LYS A 115 -10.21 -11.92 -3.39
CA LYS A 115 -9.70 -11.66 -4.75
C LYS A 115 -9.14 -10.24 -4.92
N SER A 116 -9.26 -9.39 -3.91
CA SER A 116 -8.70 -8.03 -3.96
C SER A 116 -7.18 -8.06 -4.05
N LYS A 117 -6.63 -7.12 -4.82
CA LYS A 117 -5.19 -6.90 -4.97
C LYS A 117 -4.85 -5.49 -4.49
N TRP A 118 -3.93 -5.41 -3.55
CA TRP A 118 -3.49 -4.18 -2.90
C TRP A 118 -2.08 -3.87 -3.34
N VAL A 119 -1.90 -2.82 -4.12
CA VAL A 119 -0.61 -2.43 -4.68
C VAL A 119 -0.06 -1.22 -3.94
N PHE A 120 1.16 -1.31 -3.46
CA PHE A 120 1.85 -0.23 -2.78
C PHE A 120 2.89 0.36 -3.74
N ALA A 121 2.58 1.54 -4.28
CA ALA A 121 3.46 2.28 -5.19
C ALA A 121 4.36 3.25 -4.42
N GLU A 122 5.61 3.37 -4.82
CA GLU A 122 6.64 4.24 -4.22
C GLU A 122 6.87 4.00 -2.72
N THR A 123 6.76 2.75 -2.28
CA THR A 123 6.92 2.42 -0.86
C THR A 123 8.12 1.54 -0.57
N GLY A 124 8.75 1.01 -1.61
CA GLY A 124 9.78 -0.01 -1.47
C GLY A 124 9.27 -1.35 -0.92
N ILE A 125 10.11 -2.35 -0.96
CA ILE A 125 9.78 -3.73 -0.58
C ILE A 125 10.40 -4.17 0.76
N GLY A 126 11.38 -3.44 1.26
CA GLY A 126 12.20 -3.85 2.42
C GLY A 126 11.40 -4.04 3.70
N SER A 127 10.35 -3.26 3.93
CA SER A 127 9.53 -3.37 5.15
C SER A 127 8.54 -4.54 5.15
N VAL A 128 8.23 -5.13 3.99
CA VAL A 128 7.15 -6.13 3.86
C VAL A 128 7.46 -7.42 4.59
N SER A 129 8.70 -7.91 4.51
CA SER A 129 9.12 -9.12 5.24
C SER A 129 8.97 -8.97 6.76
N CYS A 130 9.33 -7.79 7.27
CA CYS A 130 9.16 -7.46 8.69
C CYS A 130 7.68 -7.40 9.09
N VAL A 131 6.85 -6.81 8.24
CA VAL A 131 5.38 -6.72 8.45
C VAL A 131 4.75 -8.10 8.46
N GLN A 132 5.10 -8.98 7.53
CA GLN A 132 4.62 -10.36 7.50
C GLN A 132 4.92 -11.08 8.81
N ALA A 133 6.17 -11.03 9.26
CA ALA A 133 6.59 -11.67 10.50
C ALA A 133 5.87 -11.09 11.74
N ALA A 134 5.73 -9.77 11.80
CA ALA A 134 5.05 -9.09 12.90
C ALA A 134 3.55 -9.42 12.95
N CYS A 135 2.87 -9.43 11.80
CA CYS A 135 1.46 -9.79 11.70
C CYS A 135 1.22 -11.25 12.13
N ASP A 136 2.08 -12.17 11.69
CA ASP A 136 2.00 -13.59 12.10
C ASP A 136 2.25 -13.76 13.60
N HIS A 137 3.23 -13.03 14.15
CA HIS A 137 3.51 -13.05 15.58
C HIS A 137 2.31 -12.61 16.41
N GLU A 138 1.70 -11.47 16.08
CA GLU A 138 0.54 -10.96 16.80
C GLU A 138 -0.69 -11.85 16.61
N TRP A 139 -0.88 -12.40 15.42
CA TRP A 139 -1.94 -13.38 15.16
C TRP A 139 -1.79 -14.62 16.04
N GLN A 140 -0.58 -15.18 16.12
CA GLN A 140 -0.27 -16.34 16.95
C GLN A 140 -0.40 -16.00 18.44
N ARG A 141 0.22 -14.94 18.88
CA ARG A 141 0.26 -14.53 20.29
C ARG A 141 -1.14 -14.25 20.85
N ARG A 142 -2.02 -13.65 20.05
CA ARG A 142 -3.38 -13.30 20.44
C ARG A 142 -4.41 -14.34 20.06
N GLN A 143 -3.99 -15.46 19.46
CA GLN A 143 -4.88 -16.54 19.01
C GLN A 143 -6.04 -16.02 18.14
N LEU A 144 -5.72 -15.11 17.18
CA LEU A 144 -6.73 -14.38 16.40
C LEU A 144 -7.59 -15.30 15.52
N TRP A 145 -7.16 -16.54 15.25
CA TRP A 145 -8.01 -17.55 14.60
C TRP A 145 -9.28 -17.86 15.39
N ARG A 146 -9.29 -17.65 16.72
CA ARG A 146 -10.48 -17.79 17.56
C ARG A 146 -11.44 -16.61 17.46
N HIS A 147 -11.01 -15.55 16.77
CA HIS A 147 -11.75 -14.31 16.61
C HIS A 147 -12.09 -14.03 15.13
N GLY A 148 -12.17 -15.09 14.31
CA GLY A 148 -12.59 -15.01 12.91
C GLY A 148 -11.49 -14.70 11.90
N LEU A 149 -10.21 -14.64 12.32
CA LEU A 149 -9.07 -14.53 11.42
C LEU A 149 -8.41 -15.91 11.26
N GLU A 150 -9.08 -16.81 10.56
CA GLU A 150 -8.70 -18.24 10.52
C GLU A 150 -7.40 -18.50 9.77
N ARG A 151 -7.11 -17.70 8.74
CA ARG A 151 -5.89 -17.83 7.93
C ARG A 151 -4.74 -17.02 8.53
N ARG A 152 -3.52 -17.50 8.30
CA ARG A 152 -2.32 -16.80 8.72
C ARG A 152 -2.14 -15.50 7.91
N PRO A 153 -1.83 -14.36 8.54
CA PRO A 153 -1.64 -13.08 7.86
C PRO A 153 -0.67 -13.12 6.70
N SER A 154 0.48 -13.78 6.85
CA SER A 154 1.49 -13.89 5.78
C SER A 154 0.98 -14.60 4.53
N GLU A 155 0.04 -15.53 4.65
CA GLU A 155 -0.59 -16.19 3.49
C GLU A 155 -1.43 -15.19 2.70
N LEU A 156 -2.28 -14.40 3.38
CA LEU A 156 -3.09 -13.37 2.75
C LEU A 156 -2.24 -12.25 2.15
N ILE A 157 -1.17 -11.83 2.85
CA ILE A 157 -0.24 -10.82 2.34
C ILE A 157 0.38 -11.30 1.02
N ARG A 158 0.84 -12.54 0.95
CA ARG A 158 1.40 -13.12 -0.29
C ARG A 158 0.40 -13.27 -1.41
N GLU A 159 -0.87 -13.46 -1.11
CA GLU A 159 -1.91 -13.59 -2.13
C GLU A 159 -2.42 -12.25 -2.66
N GLN A 160 -2.41 -11.21 -1.82
CA GLN A 160 -3.15 -9.98 -2.10
C GLN A 160 -2.28 -8.72 -2.16
N VAL A 161 -1.12 -8.66 -1.49
CA VAL A 161 -0.29 -7.47 -1.40
C VAL A 161 0.84 -7.51 -2.43
N TYR A 162 0.91 -6.45 -3.23
CA TYR A 162 1.95 -6.24 -4.24
C TYR A 162 2.70 -4.95 -3.91
N VAL A 163 4.01 -4.94 -4.13
CA VAL A 163 4.88 -3.82 -3.76
C VAL A 163 5.86 -3.50 -4.87
N ASN A 164 6.18 -2.23 -5.01
CA ASN A 164 7.12 -1.75 -5.99
C ASN A 164 8.47 -1.42 -5.34
N PHE A 165 9.53 -1.64 -6.06
CA PHE A 165 10.87 -1.16 -5.71
C PHE A 165 11.52 -0.47 -6.92
N TRP A 166 12.54 0.36 -6.68
CA TRP A 166 13.31 0.96 -7.77
C TRP A 166 14.81 1.09 -7.49
N TYR A 167 15.26 1.11 -6.23
CA TYR A 167 16.69 1.25 -5.89
C TYR A 167 17.15 0.40 -4.70
N GLU A 168 16.24 -0.27 -4.00
CA GLU A 168 16.60 -0.96 -2.75
C GLU A 168 17.25 -2.32 -3.01
N GLN A 169 18.48 -2.48 -2.55
CA GLN A 169 19.18 -3.73 -2.60
C GLN A 169 18.77 -4.69 -1.48
N ALA A 170 18.67 -4.18 -0.25
CA ALA A 170 18.29 -4.98 0.91
C ALA A 170 16.91 -5.63 0.79
N GLY A 171 15.95 -4.92 0.17
CA GLY A 171 14.63 -5.48 -0.09
C GLY A 171 14.66 -6.65 -1.07
N ILE A 172 15.51 -6.58 -2.09
CA ILE A 172 15.70 -7.63 -3.08
C ILE A 172 16.36 -8.88 -2.48
N GLU A 173 17.27 -8.73 -1.53
CA GLU A 173 17.85 -9.87 -0.80
C GLU A 173 16.76 -10.67 -0.05
N LEU A 174 15.69 -10.00 0.39
CA LEU A 174 14.55 -10.61 1.08
C LEU A 174 13.39 -11.02 0.16
N ARG A 175 13.57 -10.95 -1.16
CA ARG A 175 12.49 -11.19 -2.15
C ARG A 175 11.74 -12.50 -1.99
N HIS A 176 12.43 -13.56 -1.57
CA HIS A 176 11.78 -14.86 -1.35
C HIS A 176 10.90 -14.89 -0.09
N THR A 177 11.20 -14.05 0.88
CA THR A 177 10.36 -13.86 2.07
C THR A 177 9.14 -13.00 1.74
N VAL A 178 9.34 -11.93 0.98
CA VAL A 178 8.26 -11.04 0.50
C VAL A 178 7.29 -11.83 -0.40
N GLY A 179 7.83 -12.61 -1.32
CA GLY A 179 7.12 -13.30 -2.39
C GLY A 179 7.51 -12.70 -3.74
N VAL A 180 8.28 -13.43 -4.53
CA VAL A 180 8.81 -12.93 -5.81
C VAL A 180 7.70 -12.47 -6.76
N ASP A 181 6.58 -13.21 -6.80
CA ASP A 181 5.43 -12.90 -7.65
C ASP A 181 4.66 -11.64 -7.22
N ASN A 182 4.98 -11.10 -6.04
CA ASN A 182 4.36 -9.90 -5.48
C ASN A 182 5.20 -8.64 -5.68
N ILE A 183 6.36 -8.75 -6.29
CA ILE A 183 7.33 -7.66 -6.44
C ILE A 183 7.30 -7.14 -7.87
N MET A 184 7.21 -5.82 -8.01
CA MET A 184 7.27 -5.10 -9.27
C MET A 184 8.39 -4.08 -9.22
N TRP A 185 9.01 -3.82 -10.37
CA TRP A 185 9.97 -2.73 -10.50
C TRP A 185 9.29 -1.47 -11.04
N GLU A 186 9.72 -0.30 -10.57
CA GLU A 186 9.27 0.99 -11.07
C GLU A 186 10.44 1.95 -11.25
N SER A 187 10.32 2.87 -12.20
CA SER A 187 11.31 3.94 -12.43
C SER A 187 10.92 5.26 -11.79
N ASP A 188 9.64 5.44 -11.50
CA ASP A 188 9.04 6.70 -11.05
C ASP A 188 9.26 7.87 -12.03
N TYR A 189 9.45 7.59 -13.33
CA TYR A 189 9.63 8.62 -14.35
C TYR A 189 8.29 9.30 -14.67
N PRO A 190 8.26 10.65 -14.81
CA PRO A 190 9.34 11.64 -14.82
C PRO A 190 9.53 12.40 -13.47
N HIS A 191 9.21 11.77 -12.37
CA HIS A 191 9.34 12.37 -11.03
C HIS A 191 10.81 12.65 -10.65
N ILE A 192 11.04 13.58 -9.73
CA ILE A 192 12.39 13.98 -9.28
C ILE A 192 13.13 12.83 -8.57
N ALA A 193 12.42 11.86 -8.01
CA ALA A 193 12.98 10.67 -7.39
C ALA A 193 13.29 9.54 -8.38
N SER A 194 12.97 9.73 -9.67
CA SER A 194 13.15 8.73 -10.71
C SER A 194 14.60 8.25 -10.83
N THR A 195 14.74 6.96 -11.12
CA THR A 195 16.04 6.35 -11.48
C THR A 195 16.45 6.63 -12.93
N TYR A 196 15.59 7.28 -13.74
CA TYR A 196 15.91 7.65 -15.12
C TYR A 196 16.96 8.78 -15.16
N PRO A 197 17.98 8.75 -16.08
CA PRO A 197 18.12 7.82 -17.19
C PRO A 197 18.85 6.50 -16.86
N ASP A 198 19.31 6.31 -15.63
CA ASP A 198 20.17 5.19 -15.22
C ASP A 198 19.39 3.98 -14.72
N SER A 199 18.07 3.92 -14.94
CA SER A 199 17.14 2.90 -14.45
C SER A 199 17.66 1.48 -14.67
N TRP A 200 18.24 1.18 -15.84
CA TRP A 200 18.76 -0.13 -16.13
C TRP A 200 19.92 -0.55 -15.22
N GLN A 201 20.78 0.40 -14.83
CA GLN A 201 21.89 0.13 -13.90
C GLN A 201 21.39 -0.27 -12.50
N PHE A 202 20.23 0.29 -12.09
CA PHE A 202 19.59 -0.10 -10.82
C PHE A 202 19.03 -1.51 -10.91
N VAL A 203 18.37 -1.86 -12.02
CA VAL A 203 17.85 -3.22 -12.25
C VAL A 203 18.97 -4.26 -12.27
N GLU A 204 20.10 -3.97 -12.94
CA GLU A 204 21.23 -4.92 -13.02
C GLU A 204 21.92 -5.17 -11.67
N ARG A 205 21.83 -4.23 -10.73
CA ARG A 205 22.38 -4.36 -9.37
C ARG A 205 21.44 -5.04 -8.39
N SER A 206 20.17 -5.21 -8.78
CA SER A 206 19.14 -5.85 -7.97
C SER A 206 19.12 -7.35 -8.20
#